data_225574ba61830ed34f75cc881d9e587e
#
_entry.id   225574ba61830ed34f75cc881d9e587e
#
_cell.length_a   1.000
_cell.length_b   1.000
_cell.length_c   1.000
_cell.angle_alpha   90.00
_cell.angle_beta   90.00
_cell.angle_gamma   90.00
#
_symmetry.space_group_name_H-M   'P 1'
#
loop_
_entity.id
_entity.type
_entity.pdbx_description
1 polymer ?
#
loop_
_entity_poly.entity_id
_entity_poly.type
_entity_poly.pdbx_seq_one_letter_code
_entity_poly.pdbx_strand_id
1 'polypeptide(L)'
;MVGKAEAAYGRQLHWLRIERWLEDGARPDGTNMFMPMFCVHCEVAPCEPVCPVFAPYRTEEGLNAQVYNRCVGTRYCGNNCPYHVRRFNWYNYDFPEPLEVQLNPDVTVRQLGIMEKCTMCVQRIIAGKDHAHRDEKRRVRDGDIVTACQQTCPTQAITFGNLKDEDSAVAKLRRSPRAYGVLEEIGTRPSVIHLQKVLRAAESSGPAPRAKGHA
;
A
#
# COMPACT_ATOMS: atom_id res chain seq x y z
N MET A 1 -2.97 -0.80 -14.60
CA MET A 1 -4.24 -1.56 -14.57
C MET A 1 -4.03 -2.85 -15.30
N VAL A 2 -4.46 -3.96 -14.72
CA VAL A 2 -4.46 -5.27 -15.42
C VAL A 2 -5.56 -5.22 -16.45
N GLY A 3 -5.25 -5.59 -17.70
CA GLY A 3 -6.24 -5.62 -18.77
C GLY A 3 -7.34 -6.66 -18.52
N LYS A 4 -8.50 -6.51 -19.17
CA LYS A 4 -9.63 -7.45 -19.03
C LYS A 4 -9.25 -8.90 -19.36
N ALA A 5 -8.35 -9.09 -20.33
CA ALA A 5 -7.86 -10.42 -20.72
C ALA A 5 -7.06 -11.08 -19.57
N GLU A 6 -6.20 -10.33 -18.90
CA GLU A 6 -5.43 -10.84 -17.77
C GLU A 6 -6.29 -11.14 -16.55
N ALA A 7 -7.36 -10.38 -16.34
CA ALA A 7 -8.36 -10.68 -15.33
C ALA A 7 -9.07 -12.01 -15.61
N ALA A 8 -9.41 -12.29 -16.87
CA ALA A 8 -10.03 -13.54 -17.29
C ALA A 8 -9.11 -14.76 -17.08
N TYR A 9 -7.80 -14.57 -17.16
CA TYR A 9 -6.82 -15.62 -16.88
C TYR A 9 -6.44 -15.75 -15.39
N GLY A 10 -7.09 -15.00 -14.50
CA GLY A 10 -6.77 -15.03 -13.08
C GLY A 10 -5.44 -14.36 -12.72
N ARG A 11 -4.85 -13.59 -13.62
CA ARG A 11 -3.55 -12.91 -13.44
C ARG A 11 -3.68 -11.57 -12.75
N GLN A 12 -4.63 -11.41 -11.86
CA GLN A 12 -4.84 -10.17 -11.13
C GLN A 12 -3.80 -10.01 -10.03
N LEU A 13 -2.81 -9.16 -10.28
CA LEU A 13 -1.79 -8.81 -9.31
C LEU A 13 -1.95 -7.33 -8.92
N HIS A 14 -2.81 -7.06 -7.96
CA HIS A 14 -3.04 -5.71 -7.47
C HIS A 14 -2.18 -5.45 -6.23
N TRP A 15 -1.24 -4.50 -6.31
CA TRP A 15 -0.47 -4.06 -5.16
C TRP A 15 -1.26 -3.17 -4.21
N LEU A 16 -2.23 -2.45 -4.75
CA LEU A 16 -3.22 -1.68 -4.01
C LEU A 16 -4.59 -2.22 -4.36
N ARG A 17 -5.35 -2.61 -3.36
CA ARG A 17 -6.75 -3.00 -3.49
C ARG A 17 -7.64 -2.05 -2.72
N ILE A 18 -8.86 -1.87 -3.15
CA ILE A 18 -9.89 -1.12 -2.42
C ILE A 18 -10.81 -2.13 -1.75
N GLU A 19 -10.75 -2.21 -0.45
CA GLU A 19 -11.68 -3.01 0.34
C GLU A 19 -12.96 -2.23 0.57
N ARG A 20 -14.07 -2.96 0.51
CA ARG A 20 -15.39 -2.44 0.85
C ARG A 20 -15.79 -2.98 2.21
N TRP A 21 -16.12 -2.09 3.10
CA TRP A 21 -16.68 -2.45 4.39
C TRP A 21 -18.15 -2.03 4.38
N LEU A 22 -19.02 -3.02 4.59
CA LEU A 22 -20.45 -2.82 4.75
C LEU A 22 -20.72 -2.83 6.26
N GLU A 23 -21.35 -1.79 6.78
CA GLU A 23 -21.86 -1.83 8.13
C GLU A 23 -23.00 -2.85 8.20
N ASP A 24 -22.93 -3.81 9.15
CA ASP A 24 -24.00 -4.77 9.39
C ASP A 24 -25.31 -4.04 9.72
N GLY A 25 -26.34 -4.34 8.93
CA GLY A 25 -27.62 -3.65 8.99
C GLY A 25 -27.66 -2.44 8.07
N ALA A 26 -27.16 -2.63 6.83
CA ALA A 26 -27.15 -1.67 5.74
C ALA A 26 -27.99 -0.44 6.07
N ARG A 27 -27.33 0.67 6.42
CA ARG A 27 -28.06 1.95 6.51
C ARG A 27 -28.83 2.11 5.21
N PRO A 28 -30.08 2.54 5.24
CA PRO A 28 -30.89 2.73 4.04
C PRO A 28 -30.23 3.66 3.02
N ASP A 29 -29.24 4.45 3.46
CA ASP A 29 -28.46 5.41 2.66
C ASP A 29 -27.24 4.75 1.94
N GLY A 30 -26.99 3.45 2.16
CA GLY A 30 -25.92 2.72 1.48
C GLY A 30 -24.50 3.22 1.76
N THR A 31 -24.23 3.74 2.97
CA THR A 31 -22.90 4.24 3.34
C THR A 31 -21.88 3.10 3.37
N ASN A 32 -21.23 2.89 2.26
CA ASN A 32 -20.09 2.00 2.16
C ASN A 32 -18.82 2.74 2.60
N MET A 33 -17.98 2.05 3.36
CA MET A 33 -16.62 2.50 3.62
C MET A 33 -15.66 1.83 2.64
N PHE A 34 -14.76 2.63 2.08
CA PHE A 34 -13.73 2.15 1.17
C PHE A 34 -12.38 2.35 1.82
N MET A 35 -11.59 1.28 1.88
CA MET A 35 -10.26 1.32 2.47
C MET A 35 -9.22 0.88 1.43
N PRO A 36 -8.31 1.76 1.02
CA PRO A 36 -7.18 1.37 0.18
C PRO A 36 -6.18 0.58 1.01
N MET A 37 -5.93 -0.67 0.61
CA MET A 37 -4.99 -1.56 1.28
C MET A 37 -3.83 -1.91 0.36
N PHE A 38 -2.62 -1.65 0.84
CA PHE A 38 -1.34 -1.98 0.21
C PHE A 38 -0.30 -2.23 1.30
N CYS A 39 0.95 -2.52 0.94
CA CYS A 39 1.97 -2.73 1.96
C CYS A 39 2.13 -1.49 2.84
N VAL A 40 1.86 -1.64 4.12
CA VAL A 40 1.92 -0.54 5.10
C VAL A 40 3.33 -0.27 5.62
N HIS A 41 4.34 -0.95 5.07
CA HIS A 41 5.75 -0.78 5.43
C HIS A 41 5.97 -0.77 6.94
N CYS A 42 5.60 -1.88 7.59
CA CYS A 42 5.70 -2.07 9.03
C CYS A 42 7.11 -1.80 9.56
N GLU A 43 7.22 -1.19 10.74
CA GLU A 43 8.50 -1.10 11.45
C GLU A 43 8.94 -2.45 11.99
N VAL A 44 8.00 -3.20 12.54
CA VAL A 44 8.20 -4.57 13.00
C VAL A 44 7.48 -5.47 12.00
N ALA A 45 8.16 -5.79 10.89
CA ALA A 45 7.55 -6.46 9.77
C ALA A 45 7.55 -7.99 9.95
N PRO A 46 6.40 -8.64 10.21
CA PRO A 46 6.34 -10.08 10.44
C PRO A 46 6.68 -10.92 9.20
N CYS A 47 6.75 -10.30 8.02
CA CYS A 47 7.16 -10.96 6.79
C CYS A 47 8.69 -11.11 6.64
N GLU A 48 9.49 -10.41 7.44
CA GLU A 48 10.96 -10.47 7.35
C GLU A 48 11.53 -11.74 8.01
N PRO A 49 11.22 -12.05 9.27
CA PRO A 49 11.84 -13.18 9.98
C PRO A 49 11.47 -14.54 9.40
N VAL A 50 10.37 -14.64 8.66
CA VAL A 50 9.90 -15.92 8.10
C VAL A 50 10.47 -16.22 6.71
N CYS A 51 11.25 -15.30 6.13
CA CYS A 51 11.85 -15.51 4.82
C CYS A 51 13.19 -16.26 4.95
N PRO A 52 13.33 -17.47 4.38
CA PRO A 52 14.55 -18.26 4.52
C PRO A 52 15.77 -17.65 3.83
N VAL A 53 15.54 -16.71 2.91
CA VAL A 53 16.59 -16.06 2.10
C VAL A 53 16.71 -14.56 2.36
N PHE A 54 16.02 -14.04 3.35
CA PHE A 54 16.01 -12.61 3.69
C PHE A 54 15.76 -11.70 2.48
N ALA A 55 14.82 -12.10 1.61
CA ALA A 55 14.41 -11.28 0.48
C ALA A 55 13.67 -9.99 0.90
N PRO A 56 12.70 -10.00 1.86
CA PRO A 56 12.19 -8.79 2.47
C PRO A 56 13.15 -8.30 3.57
N TYR A 57 13.40 -7.01 3.59
CA TYR A 57 14.24 -6.38 4.62
C TYR A 57 13.84 -4.91 4.81
N ARG A 58 14.18 -4.35 5.96
CA ARG A 58 13.96 -2.94 6.24
C ARG A 58 15.15 -2.12 5.76
N THR A 59 14.85 -1.05 5.00
CA THR A 59 15.85 -0.06 4.61
C THR A 59 16.10 0.95 5.74
N GLU A 60 17.22 1.66 5.70
CA GLU A 60 17.54 2.75 6.62
C GLU A 60 16.49 3.88 6.59
N GLU A 61 15.80 4.04 5.48
CA GLU A 61 14.72 5.01 5.28
C GLU A 61 13.37 4.54 5.87
N GLY A 62 13.32 3.34 6.40
CA GLY A 62 12.10 2.79 7.02
C GLY A 62 11.17 2.07 6.04
N LEU A 63 11.58 1.85 4.79
CA LEU A 63 10.80 1.05 3.86
C LEU A 63 11.05 -0.44 4.11
N ASN A 64 9.99 -1.24 4.09
CA ASN A 64 10.12 -2.68 3.94
C ASN A 64 10.35 -2.97 2.46
N ALA A 65 11.58 -3.22 2.07
CA ALA A 65 11.97 -3.53 0.69
C ALA A 65 11.85 -5.02 0.39
N GLN A 66 11.96 -5.35 -0.90
CA GLN A 66 11.97 -6.73 -1.37
C GLN A 66 13.08 -6.88 -2.42
N VAL A 67 14.03 -7.74 -2.16
CA VAL A 67 15.04 -8.14 -3.16
C VAL A 67 14.45 -9.28 -3.97
N TYR A 68 13.93 -8.97 -5.13
CA TYR A 68 13.22 -9.94 -5.96
C TYR A 68 14.11 -11.12 -6.40
N ASN A 69 15.38 -10.86 -6.71
CA ASN A 69 16.34 -11.87 -7.14
C ASN A 69 16.71 -12.90 -6.05
N ARG A 70 16.48 -12.57 -4.77
CA ARG A 70 16.66 -13.52 -3.66
C ARG A 70 15.44 -14.39 -3.44
N CYS A 71 14.27 -13.97 -3.94
CA CYS A 71 13.02 -14.67 -3.65
C CYS A 71 12.99 -16.05 -4.29
N VAL A 72 12.84 -17.09 -3.45
CA VAL A 72 12.69 -18.49 -3.89
C VAL A 72 11.25 -18.99 -3.84
N GLY A 73 10.29 -18.12 -3.59
CA GLY A 73 8.87 -18.41 -3.71
C GLY A 73 8.25 -19.27 -2.61
N THR A 74 8.81 -19.32 -1.41
CA THR A 74 8.23 -20.08 -0.29
C THR A 74 6.86 -19.57 0.15
N ARG A 75 6.49 -18.35 -0.20
CA ARG A 75 5.22 -17.66 0.10
C ARG A 75 4.94 -17.43 1.58
N TYR A 76 5.81 -17.89 2.48
CA TYR A 76 5.60 -17.76 3.92
C TYR A 76 5.43 -16.30 4.36
N CYS A 77 6.13 -15.37 3.73
CA CYS A 77 5.98 -13.94 3.98
C CYS A 77 4.58 -13.41 3.63
N GLY A 78 3.89 -14.03 2.67
CA GLY A 78 2.50 -13.72 2.34
C GLY A 78 1.53 -14.23 3.40
N ASN A 79 1.75 -15.47 3.88
CA ASN A 79 0.93 -16.08 4.92
C ASN A 79 1.07 -15.34 6.26
N ASN A 80 2.28 -14.86 6.56
CA ASN A 80 2.58 -14.15 7.80
C ASN A 80 2.27 -12.63 7.74
N CYS A 81 1.76 -12.14 6.62
CA CYS A 81 1.36 -10.75 6.48
C CYS A 81 -0.08 -10.55 6.96
N PRO A 82 -0.33 -9.88 8.11
CA PRO A 82 -1.70 -9.71 8.63
C PRO A 82 -2.57 -8.84 7.71
N TYR A 83 -1.94 -8.04 6.86
CA TYR A 83 -2.63 -7.17 5.90
C TYR A 83 -2.94 -7.86 4.56
N HIS A 84 -2.43 -9.08 4.32
CA HIS A 84 -2.60 -9.84 3.08
C HIS A 84 -2.28 -9.03 1.80
N VAL A 85 -1.17 -8.30 1.84
CA VAL A 85 -0.78 -7.37 0.76
C VAL A 85 0.43 -7.84 -0.05
N ARG A 86 0.85 -9.08 0.15
CA ARG A 86 1.90 -9.71 -0.64
C ARG A 86 1.28 -10.63 -1.67
N ARG A 87 1.77 -10.56 -2.90
CA ARG A 87 1.24 -11.28 -4.06
C ARG A 87 2.29 -12.20 -4.62
N PHE A 88 1.86 -13.39 -5.01
CA PHE A 88 2.73 -14.39 -5.62
C PHE A 88 2.49 -14.44 -7.12
N ASN A 89 3.55 -14.43 -7.91
CA ASN A 89 3.46 -14.59 -9.35
C ASN A 89 3.29 -16.06 -9.71
N TRP A 90 2.09 -16.41 -10.11
CA TRP A 90 1.74 -17.76 -10.55
C TRP A 90 2.04 -18.02 -12.02
N TYR A 91 2.34 -16.96 -12.79
CA TYR A 91 2.52 -17.01 -14.23
C TYR A 91 3.68 -16.12 -14.65
N ASN A 92 4.30 -16.46 -15.79
CA ASN A 92 5.13 -15.51 -16.52
C ASN A 92 4.23 -14.60 -17.33
N TYR A 93 4.59 -13.33 -17.41
CA TYR A 93 3.87 -12.35 -18.21
C TYR A 93 4.63 -12.15 -19.52
N ASP A 94 4.04 -12.58 -20.61
CA ASP A 94 4.56 -12.37 -21.94
C ASP A 94 3.92 -11.10 -22.51
N PHE A 95 4.74 -10.17 -22.92
CA PHE A 95 4.31 -8.96 -23.60
C PHE A 95 4.69 -9.09 -25.07
N PRO A 96 3.71 -9.38 -25.97
CA PRO A 96 3.98 -9.46 -27.40
C PRO A 96 4.40 -8.11 -27.95
N GLU A 97 5.30 -8.11 -28.95
CA GLU A 97 5.67 -6.89 -29.66
C GLU A 97 4.44 -6.17 -30.23
N PRO A 98 4.32 -4.82 -30.09
CA PRO A 98 5.24 -3.87 -29.45
C PRO A 98 4.91 -3.54 -27.97
N LEU A 99 4.08 -4.33 -27.29
CA LEU A 99 3.58 -4.01 -25.95
C LEU A 99 4.68 -4.01 -24.88
N GLU A 100 5.79 -4.67 -25.12
CA GLU A 100 6.95 -4.63 -24.23
C GLU A 100 7.53 -3.22 -24.04
N VAL A 101 7.38 -2.34 -25.05
CA VAL A 101 7.87 -0.96 -25.03
C VAL A 101 7.13 -0.09 -23.99
N GLN A 102 5.93 -0.50 -23.55
CA GLN A 102 5.18 0.20 -22.49
C GLN A 102 5.77 -0.01 -21.09
N LEU A 103 6.64 -1.00 -20.91
CA LEU A 103 7.21 -1.33 -19.62
C LEU A 103 8.19 -0.24 -19.18
N ASN A 104 8.15 0.10 -17.90
CA ASN A 104 9.11 1.04 -17.34
C ASN A 104 10.47 0.33 -17.19
N PRO A 105 11.55 0.80 -17.86
CA PRO A 105 12.87 0.17 -17.80
C PRO A 105 13.50 0.20 -16.40
N ASP A 106 13.09 1.15 -15.55
CA ASP A 106 13.58 1.25 -14.16
C ASP A 106 12.95 0.21 -13.22
N VAL A 107 11.96 -0.54 -13.70
CA VAL A 107 11.23 -1.52 -12.90
C VAL A 107 11.54 -2.93 -13.40
N THR A 108 12.18 -3.73 -12.56
CA THR A 108 12.46 -5.14 -12.85
C THR A 108 11.16 -5.90 -13.08
N VAL A 109 11.06 -6.62 -14.19
CA VAL A 109 9.97 -7.57 -14.44
C VAL A 109 10.17 -8.79 -13.54
N ARG A 110 9.14 -9.13 -12.74
CA ARG A 110 9.18 -10.30 -11.86
C ARG A 110 8.48 -11.45 -12.56
N GLN A 111 9.14 -12.57 -12.54
CA GLN A 111 8.68 -13.81 -13.20
C GLN A 111 7.88 -14.69 -12.23
N LEU A 112 7.40 -15.82 -12.77
CA LEU A 112 6.81 -16.90 -12.01
C LEU A 112 7.65 -17.24 -10.75
N GLY A 113 6.99 -17.44 -9.62
CA GLY A 113 7.63 -17.87 -8.38
C GLY A 113 8.12 -16.75 -7.46
N ILE A 114 7.96 -15.49 -7.85
CA ILE A 114 8.42 -14.35 -7.06
C ILE A 114 7.25 -13.72 -6.31
N MET A 115 7.50 -13.35 -5.05
CA MET A 115 6.57 -12.57 -4.24
C MET A 115 6.73 -11.10 -4.53
N GLU A 116 5.61 -10.42 -4.74
CA GLU A 116 5.56 -8.97 -4.97
C GLU A 116 4.74 -8.24 -3.93
N LYS A 117 5.02 -6.96 -3.77
CA LYS A 117 4.26 -6.05 -2.92
C LYS A 117 4.48 -4.61 -3.35
N CYS A 118 3.71 -3.68 -2.80
CA CYS A 118 3.96 -2.26 -2.98
C CYS A 118 5.37 -1.88 -2.49
N THR A 119 6.14 -1.22 -3.34
CA THR A 119 7.51 -0.74 -3.05
C THR A 119 7.54 0.72 -2.59
N MET A 120 6.38 1.35 -2.37
CA MET A 120 6.24 2.79 -2.12
C MET A 120 6.84 3.63 -3.26
N CYS A 121 6.78 3.13 -4.50
CA CYS A 121 7.38 3.77 -5.68
C CYS A 121 8.86 4.10 -5.48
N VAL A 122 9.67 3.13 -5.02
CA VAL A 122 11.08 3.30 -4.70
C VAL A 122 11.88 3.99 -5.83
N GLN A 123 11.55 3.73 -7.09
CA GLN A 123 12.18 4.37 -8.25
C GLN A 123 11.94 5.88 -8.25
N ARG A 124 10.71 6.32 -7.92
CA ARG A 124 10.37 7.75 -7.80
C ARG A 124 11.05 8.38 -6.59
N ILE A 125 11.21 7.63 -5.49
CA ILE A 125 11.95 8.09 -4.31
C ILE A 125 13.41 8.33 -4.68
N ILE A 126 14.05 7.38 -5.37
CA ILE A 126 15.44 7.50 -5.82
C ILE A 126 15.58 8.70 -6.77
N ALA A 127 14.74 8.76 -7.82
CA ALA A 127 14.78 9.86 -8.78
C ALA A 127 14.60 11.24 -8.12
N GLY A 128 13.65 11.37 -7.19
CA GLY A 128 13.42 12.63 -6.47
C GLY A 128 14.59 13.01 -5.56
N LYS A 129 15.25 12.04 -4.94
CA LYS A 129 16.47 12.27 -4.14
C LYS A 129 17.64 12.70 -5.02
N ASP A 130 17.84 12.03 -6.14
CA ASP A 130 18.92 12.35 -7.09
C ASP A 130 18.72 13.75 -7.66
N HIS A 131 17.51 14.10 -8.04
CA HIS A 131 17.17 15.44 -8.50
C HIS A 131 17.48 16.50 -7.42
N ALA A 132 16.94 16.32 -6.22
CA ALA A 132 17.15 17.27 -5.14
C ALA A 132 18.64 17.43 -4.78
N HIS A 133 19.39 16.34 -4.75
CA HIS A 133 20.82 16.37 -4.40
C HIS A 133 21.70 16.92 -5.52
N ARG A 134 21.51 16.44 -6.75
CA ARG A 134 22.37 16.77 -7.89
C ARG A 134 22.08 18.14 -8.44
N ASP A 135 20.81 18.45 -8.65
CA ASP A 135 20.40 19.64 -9.40
C ASP A 135 20.21 20.86 -8.49
N GLU A 136 19.70 20.66 -7.27
CA GLU A 136 19.39 21.74 -6.34
C GLU A 136 20.26 21.75 -5.06
N LYS A 137 21.12 20.75 -4.88
CA LYS A 137 22.03 20.59 -3.72
C LYS A 137 21.31 20.74 -2.37
N ARG A 138 20.10 20.24 -2.29
CA ARG A 138 19.23 20.30 -1.10
C ARG A 138 18.67 18.92 -0.72
N ARG A 139 18.04 18.85 0.43
CA ARG A 139 17.24 17.67 0.83
C ARG A 139 15.89 17.68 0.12
N VAL A 140 15.31 16.48 -0.02
CA VAL A 140 13.95 16.29 -0.52
C VAL A 140 12.95 17.03 0.36
N ARG A 141 12.01 17.73 -0.26
CA ARG A 141 10.89 18.43 0.38
C ARG A 141 9.56 17.76 0.05
N ASP A 142 8.52 18.12 0.77
CA ASP A 142 7.16 17.70 0.43
C ASP A 142 6.81 18.12 -1.01
N GLY A 143 6.26 17.20 -1.77
CA GLY A 143 5.88 17.40 -3.17
C GLY A 143 6.94 17.04 -4.20
N ASP A 144 8.22 16.91 -3.82
CA ASP A 144 9.29 16.48 -4.75
C ASP A 144 9.07 15.03 -5.22
N ILE A 145 8.46 14.22 -4.38
CA ILE A 145 8.18 12.82 -4.68
C ILE A 145 6.67 12.60 -4.61
N VAL A 146 6.10 12.19 -5.74
CA VAL A 146 4.68 11.86 -5.85
C VAL A 146 4.56 10.40 -6.24
N THR A 147 3.96 9.58 -5.38
CA THR A 147 3.74 8.16 -5.67
C THR A 147 2.70 7.98 -6.77
N ALA A 148 2.73 6.84 -7.49
CA ALA A 148 1.81 6.58 -8.59
C ALA A 148 0.34 6.58 -8.11
N CYS A 149 0.07 5.98 -6.95
CA CYS A 149 -1.27 5.97 -6.36
C CYS A 149 -1.75 7.37 -5.95
N GLN A 150 -0.85 8.22 -5.43
CA GLN A 150 -1.16 9.62 -5.13
C GLN A 150 -1.47 10.41 -6.41
N GLN A 151 -0.64 10.26 -7.44
CA GLN A 151 -0.81 10.94 -8.72
C GLN A 151 -2.13 10.61 -9.42
N THR A 152 -2.56 9.34 -9.33
CA THR A 152 -3.78 8.86 -9.97
C THR A 152 -5.03 9.02 -9.14
N CYS A 153 -4.91 9.48 -7.89
CA CYS A 153 -6.05 9.67 -6.99
C CYS A 153 -6.81 10.97 -7.33
N PRO A 154 -8.02 10.91 -7.90
CA PRO A 154 -8.74 12.11 -8.31
C PRO A 154 -9.20 12.96 -7.12
N THR A 155 -9.36 12.37 -5.96
CA THR A 155 -9.79 13.03 -4.72
C THR A 155 -8.62 13.54 -3.89
N GLN A 156 -7.36 13.31 -4.33
CA GLN A 156 -6.15 13.65 -3.59
C GLN A 156 -6.15 13.12 -2.13
N ALA A 157 -6.73 11.93 -1.94
CA ALA A 157 -6.89 11.32 -0.62
C ALA A 157 -5.60 10.68 -0.08
N ILE A 158 -4.56 10.54 -0.92
CA ILE A 158 -3.31 9.90 -0.56
C ILE A 158 -2.23 10.97 -0.43
N THR A 159 -1.59 11.05 0.74
CA THR A 159 -0.47 11.95 1.00
C THR A 159 0.79 11.12 1.25
N PHE A 160 1.87 11.44 0.58
CA PHE A 160 3.18 10.83 0.76
C PHE A 160 4.19 11.89 1.22
N GLY A 161 5.11 11.50 2.11
CA GLY A 161 6.15 12.40 2.60
C GLY A 161 7.07 11.73 3.62
N ASN A 162 7.95 12.51 4.21
CA ASN A 162 8.89 12.05 5.23
C ASN A 162 8.28 12.18 6.62
N LEU A 163 8.04 11.06 7.29
CA LEU A 163 7.49 11.02 8.66
C LEU A 163 8.44 11.58 9.73
N LYS A 164 9.75 11.66 9.42
CA LYS A 164 10.75 12.23 10.34
C LYS A 164 10.88 13.76 10.22
N ASP A 165 10.28 14.33 9.18
CA ASP A 165 10.16 15.77 9.01
C ASP A 165 8.86 16.24 9.66
N GLU A 166 9.00 16.94 10.79
CA GLU A 166 7.86 17.38 11.59
C GLU A 166 6.97 18.38 10.86
N ASP A 167 7.52 19.11 9.91
CA ASP A 167 6.81 20.10 9.11
C ASP A 167 6.12 19.50 7.89
N SER A 168 6.41 18.26 7.56
CA SER A 168 5.78 17.59 6.43
C SER A 168 4.27 17.41 6.61
N ALA A 169 3.54 17.42 5.51
CA ALA A 169 2.10 17.20 5.50
C ALA A 169 1.72 15.84 6.11
N VAL A 170 2.49 14.80 5.80
CA VAL A 170 2.23 13.45 6.31
C VAL A 170 2.46 13.35 7.82
N ALA A 171 3.46 14.02 8.38
CA ALA A 171 3.71 14.06 9.82
C ALA A 171 2.60 14.82 10.56
N LYS A 172 2.12 15.92 10.01
CA LYS A 172 0.97 16.66 10.54
C LYS A 172 -0.31 15.83 10.53
N LEU A 173 -0.59 15.12 9.44
CA LEU A 173 -1.75 14.22 9.34
C LEU A 173 -1.66 13.06 10.33
N ARG A 174 -0.47 12.51 10.58
CA ARG A 174 -0.27 11.42 11.56
C ARG A 174 -0.60 11.86 13.00
N ARG A 175 -0.42 13.15 13.33
CA ARG A 175 -0.75 13.71 14.65
C ARG A 175 -2.24 14.06 14.79
N SER A 176 -3.01 13.97 13.71
CA SER A 176 -4.44 14.25 13.73
C SER A 176 -5.18 13.27 14.65
N PRO A 177 -6.18 13.72 15.43
CA PRO A 177 -7.01 12.81 16.24
C PRO A 177 -7.83 11.82 15.41
N ARG A 178 -7.93 12.05 14.09
CA ARG A 178 -8.55 11.12 13.14
C ARG A 178 -7.64 10.00 12.67
N ALA A 179 -6.33 10.10 12.93
CA ALA A 179 -5.34 9.16 12.45
C ALA A 179 -5.43 7.83 13.21
N TYR A 180 -5.37 6.73 12.49
CA TYR A 180 -5.30 5.38 13.05
C TYR A 180 -4.51 4.45 12.13
N GLY A 181 -3.87 3.44 12.73
CA GLY A 181 -3.25 2.34 12.00
C GLY A 181 -4.21 1.16 11.90
N VAL A 182 -4.18 0.44 10.79
CA VAL A 182 -4.96 -0.79 10.65
C VAL A 182 -4.26 -1.89 11.44
N LEU A 183 -5.00 -2.63 12.30
CA LEU A 183 -4.51 -3.72 13.13
C LEU A 183 -3.37 -3.26 14.08
N GLU A 184 -3.51 -2.11 14.70
CA GLU A 184 -2.51 -1.58 15.65
C GLU A 184 -2.23 -2.53 16.81
N GLU A 185 -3.24 -3.28 17.26
CA GLU A 185 -3.18 -4.24 18.34
C GLU A 185 -2.16 -5.38 18.11
N ILE A 186 -1.80 -5.66 16.86
CA ILE A 186 -0.79 -6.67 16.51
C ILE A 186 0.64 -6.16 16.75
N GLY A 187 0.83 -4.85 16.91
CA GLY A 187 2.13 -4.25 17.23
C GLY A 187 3.12 -4.16 16.06
N THR A 188 2.66 -4.29 14.82
CA THR A 188 3.52 -4.21 13.62
C THR A 188 4.05 -2.82 13.32
N ARG A 189 3.50 -1.78 13.93
CA ARG A 189 3.85 -0.36 13.75
C ARG A 189 3.81 0.05 12.28
N PRO A 190 2.63 0.18 11.67
CA PRO A 190 2.51 0.56 10.27
C PRO A 190 3.01 1.99 10.03
N SER A 191 3.74 2.18 8.93
CA SER A 191 4.13 3.52 8.44
C SER A 191 3.01 4.20 7.67
N VAL A 192 2.06 3.43 7.13
CA VAL A 192 0.84 3.94 6.48
C VAL A 192 -0.26 4.00 7.51
N ILE A 193 -0.89 5.17 7.60
CA ILE A 193 -2.02 5.44 8.49
C ILE A 193 -3.23 5.86 7.68
N HIS A 194 -4.40 5.67 8.24
CA HIS A 194 -5.67 6.07 7.69
C HIS A 194 -6.29 7.19 8.53
N LEU A 195 -7.14 8.00 7.92
CA LEU A 195 -7.91 9.01 8.62
C LEU A 195 -9.37 8.57 8.69
N GLN A 196 -9.95 8.61 9.87
CA GLN A 196 -11.37 8.31 10.06
C GLN A 196 -12.25 9.22 9.21
N LYS A 197 -13.30 8.65 8.61
CA LYS A 197 -14.33 9.40 7.90
C LYS A 197 -15.06 10.32 8.89
N VAL A 198 -15.24 11.58 8.51
CA VAL A 198 -16.09 12.51 9.26
C VAL A 198 -17.53 12.35 8.77
N LEU A 199 -18.42 11.93 9.64
CA LEU A 199 -19.84 11.88 9.35
C LEU A 199 -20.48 13.22 9.66
N ARG A 200 -21.43 13.66 8.82
CA ARG A 200 -22.26 14.82 9.13
C ARG A 200 -23.27 14.45 10.22
N ALA A 201 -23.69 15.42 11.04
CA ALA A 201 -24.63 15.19 12.14
C ALA A 201 -25.95 14.51 11.70
N ALA A 202 -26.43 14.78 10.49
CA ALA A 202 -27.59 14.11 9.88
C ALA A 202 -27.36 12.62 9.56
N GLU A 203 -26.10 12.22 9.34
CA GLU A 203 -25.75 10.82 9.11
C GLU A 203 -25.60 10.03 10.42
N SER A 204 -25.41 10.73 11.54
CA SER A 204 -25.25 10.12 12.88
C SER A 204 -26.58 9.85 13.60
N SER A 205 -27.70 10.36 13.11
CA SER A 205 -29.03 10.21 13.74
C SER A 205 -29.82 8.98 13.31
N GLY A 206 -29.19 7.99 12.66
CA GLY A 206 -29.81 6.70 12.39
C GLY A 206 -30.07 5.92 13.68
N PRO A 207 -31.18 5.17 13.78
CA PRO A 207 -31.48 4.39 14.97
C PRO A 207 -30.35 3.42 15.29
N ALA A 208 -29.96 3.36 16.57
CA ALA A 208 -28.97 2.41 17.04
C ALA A 208 -29.34 0.99 16.61
N PRO A 209 -28.39 0.14 16.17
CA PRO A 209 -28.69 -1.24 15.80
C PRO A 209 -29.33 -1.97 17.02
N ARG A 210 -30.52 -2.51 16.82
CA ARG A 210 -31.15 -3.36 17.82
C ARG A 210 -30.27 -4.56 18.06
N ALA A 211 -29.76 -4.71 19.26
CA ALA A 211 -29.06 -5.91 19.69
C ALA A 211 -30.00 -7.11 19.45
N LYS A 212 -29.59 -7.98 18.51
CA LYS A 212 -30.29 -9.27 18.35
C LYS A 212 -29.90 -10.09 19.56
N GLY A 213 -30.88 -10.28 20.47
CA GLY A 213 -30.75 -11.23 21.55
C GLY A 213 -30.50 -12.61 20.98
N HIS A 214 -29.42 -13.24 21.41
CA HIS A 214 -29.18 -14.66 21.16
C HIS A 214 -30.23 -15.42 22.00
N ALA A 215 -31.16 -16.09 21.32
CA ALA A 215 -31.97 -17.17 21.88
C ALA A 215 -31.27 -18.49 21.58
#